data_46e358fc5ac2d912894e8e8aed4a28c6
#
_entry.id   46e358fc5ac2d912894e8e8aed4a28c6
#
_cell.length_a   1.000
_cell.length_b   1.000
_cell.length_c   1.000
_cell.angle_alpha   90.00
_cell.angle_beta   90.00
_cell.angle_gamma   90.00
#
_symmetry.space_group_name_H-M   'P 1'
#
loop_
_entity.id
_entity.type
_entity.pdbx_description
1 polymer ?
#
loop_
_entity_poly.entity_id
_entity_poly.type
_entity_poly.pdbx_seq_one_letter_code
_entity_poly.pdbx_strand_id
1 'polypeptide(L)'
;EIAQCLVGSEMCIRDRYVNNDACYPSLIVIGQIMSAVMSGKYDLSKTAILISQTGGGCRATNYIGFIRRALTKAGHPDIPVISINMVGLEKNPGFKLTPSLIQHGLYALEFGDIFMRCLYRVRPYEKVPGSANALHEKWKKRVIDFVGNTKILSHRKYRKMCRQIIRDFDNLPMTDEKKPRVGVVGEILVKFLPAANNYIVDLLESEGAEAVVPDLTDFLLYCCYNQNFKADYLGATAKSKRINNMLIRFFEWLRKDARDELAKSKHFEPTAYIQDLAKQAEHIVSCGNQTGEGWFLTGEMLELIAQGATNIVCAQPFACLPNHIVGKGVIKEIRHEYPGANIVAIDYDPGASEVNQLNRIKLMLSTAQKNLKKTNS
;
A
#
# COMPACT_ATOMS: atom_id res chain seq x y z
N GLU A 1 11.63 9.55 18.23
CA GLU A 1 11.69 11.03 18.50
C GLU A 1 11.39 11.86 17.23
N ILE A 2 11.85 11.44 16.04
CA ILE A 2 11.57 12.18 14.79
C ILE A 2 10.09 12.12 14.41
N ALA A 3 9.39 11.03 14.67
CA ALA A 3 7.97 10.85 14.29
C ALA A 3 7.01 11.69 15.16
N GLN A 4 7.25 11.86 16.44
CA GLN A 4 6.43 12.71 17.31
C GLN A 4 6.64 14.20 17.06
N CYS A 5 7.86 14.64 16.71
CA CYS A 5 8.11 16.00 16.25
C CYS A 5 7.48 16.27 14.86
N LEU A 6 7.40 15.28 13.99
CA LEU A 6 6.80 15.42 12.67
C LEU A 6 5.29 15.69 12.75
N VAL A 7 4.55 15.01 13.60
CA VAL A 7 3.09 15.22 13.72
C VAL A 7 2.76 16.64 14.26
N GLY A 8 3.50 17.16 15.22
CA GLY A 8 3.25 18.50 15.76
C GLY A 8 3.69 19.64 14.84
N SER A 9 4.90 19.58 14.27
CA SER A 9 5.42 20.61 13.36
C SER A 9 4.81 20.54 11.95
N GLU A 10 4.52 19.33 11.46
CA GLU A 10 3.83 19.12 10.19
C GLU A 10 2.37 19.61 10.25
N MET A 11 1.70 19.52 11.39
CA MET A 11 0.36 20.11 11.56
C MET A 11 0.38 21.64 11.38
N CYS A 12 1.32 22.36 11.99
CA CYS A 12 1.44 23.81 11.81
C CYS A 12 1.84 24.21 10.40
N ILE A 13 2.74 23.45 9.74
CA ILE A 13 3.16 23.68 8.35
C ILE A 13 1.98 23.40 7.41
N ARG A 14 1.28 22.29 7.63
CA ARG A 14 0.11 21.87 6.85
C ARG A 14 -0.99 22.93 6.86
N ASP A 15 -1.43 23.39 8.02
CA ASP A 15 -2.54 24.35 8.18
C ASP A 15 -2.25 25.69 7.47
N ARG A 16 -0.97 26.03 7.31
CA ARG A 16 -0.54 27.22 6.58
C ARG A 16 -0.65 27.07 5.06
N TYR A 17 -0.41 25.88 4.49
CA TYR A 17 -0.23 25.69 3.05
C TYR A 17 -1.35 24.93 2.35
N VAL A 18 -2.16 24.16 3.09
CA VAL A 18 -3.25 23.34 2.57
C VAL A 18 -4.55 23.70 3.29
N ASN A 19 -5.69 23.52 2.63
CA ASN A 19 -7.00 23.63 3.27
C ASN A 19 -7.22 22.40 4.17
N ASN A 20 -7.61 22.64 5.42
CA ASN A 20 -7.87 21.58 6.41
C ASN A 20 -9.05 20.66 6.05
N ASP A 21 -9.95 21.11 5.16
CA ASP A 21 -11.05 20.30 4.62
C ASP A 21 -10.59 19.34 3.50
N ALA A 22 -9.30 19.37 3.12
CA ALA A 22 -8.75 18.43 2.17
C ALA A 22 -8.66 17.00 2.80
N CYS A 23 -8.66 15.96 1.96
CA CYS A 23 -8.53 14.59 2.48
C CYS A 23 -7.19 14.39 3.22
N TYR A 24 -7.21 13.60 4.28
CA TYR A 24 -6.05 13.34 5.12
C TYR A 24 -4.78 12.93 4.34
N PRO A 25 -4.83 12.06 3.30
CA PRO A 25 -3.65 11.75 2.51
C PRO A 25 -3.03 12.98 1.83
N SER A 26 -3.83 13.92 1.33
CA SER A 26 -3.30 15.15 0.71
C SER A 26 -2.59 16.04 1.72
N LEU A 27 -3.11 16.10 2.95
CA LEU A 27 -2.51 16.87 4.04
C LEU A 27 -1.13 16.31 4.40
N ILE A 28 -1.02 14.99 4.53
CA ILE A 28 0.24 14.29 4.85
C ILE A 28 1.28 14.50 3.74
N VAL A 29 0.92 14.23 2.48
CA VAL A 29 1.84 14.37 1.33
C VAL A 29 2.40 15.78 1.24
N ILE A 30 1.53 16.78 1.29
CA ILE A 30 1.96 18.18 1.15
C ILE A 30 2.73 18.64 2.39
N GLY A 31 2.30 18.23 3.58
CA GLY A 31 3.00 18.52 4.83
C GLY A 31 4.44 17.99 4.82
N GLN A 32 4.64 16.73 4.42
CA GLN A 32 5.96 16.12 4.32
C GLN A 32 6.86 16.81 3.28
N ILE A 33 6.31 17.13 2.10
CA ILE A 33 7.04 17.85 1.05
C ILE A 33 7.45 19.23 1.55
N MET A 34 6.53 19.98 2.14
CA MET A 34 6.83 21.32 2.65
C MET A 34 7.80 21.28 3.82
N SER A 35 7.69 20.30 4.73
CA SER A 35 8.67 20.08 5.80
C SER A 35 10.07 19.81 5.24
N ALA A 36 10.19 18.99 4.19
CA ALA A 36 11.47 18.75 3.52
C ALA A 36 12.04 20.01 2.89
N VAL A 37 11.23 20.77 2.15
CA VAL A 37 11.64 22.03 1.50
C VAL A 37 12.12 23.05 2.53
N MET A 38 11.40 23.19 3.66
CA MET A 38 11.70 24.17 4.70
C MET A 38 12.80 23.71 5.68
N SER A 39 13.25 22.46 5.62
CA SER A 39 14.21 21.89 6.56
C SER A 39 15.62 22.46 6.45
N GLY A 40 15.96 23.14 5.36
CA GLY A 40 17.31 23.59 5.04
C GLY A 40 18.32 22.45 4.72
N LYS A 41 17.85 21.19 4.68
CA LYS A 41 18.72 20.01 4.45
C LYS A 41 19.01 19.76 2.96
N TYR A 42 18.26 20.38 2.08
CA TYR A 42 18.33 20.14 0.63
C TYR A 42 18.74 21.41 -0.11
N ASP A 43 19.60 21.28 -1.11
CA ASP A 43 19.90 22.34 -2.06
C ASP A 43 18.71 22.50 -3.02
N LEU A 44 17.85 23.49 -2.75
CA LEU A 44 16.62 23.70 -3.50
C LEU A 44 16.85 24.03 -4.98
N SER A 45 18.04 24.53 -5.33
CA SER A 45 18.42 24.79 -6.73
C SER A 45 18.62 23.50 -7.54
N LYS A 46 18.81 22.37 -6.86
CA LYS A 46 19.04 21.03 -7.45
C LYS A 46 17.93 20.04 -7.09
N THR A 47 16.85 20.53 -6.49
CA THR A 47 15.75 19.67 -6.00
C THR A 47 14.57 19.75 -6.95
N ALA A 48 13.94 18.60 -7.21
CA ALA A 48 12.65 18.49 -7.87
C ALA A 48 11.73 17.59 -7.06
N ILE A 49 10.43 17.83 -7.12
CA ILE A 49 9.41 17.01 -6.47
C ILE A 49 8.83 16.06 -7.51
N LEU A 50 8.76 14.79 -7.18
CA LEU A 50 8.17 13.75 -8.01
C LEU A 50 6.92 13.20 -7.33
N ILE A 51 5.78 13.18 -8.03
CA ILE A 51 4.52 12.66 -7.49
C ILE A 51 3.75 11.88 -8.55
N SER A 52 3.03 10.84 -8.14
CA SER A 52 2.08 10.14 -9.00
C SER A 52 0.77 10.94 -9.13
N GLN A 53 0.10 10.83 -10.27
CA GLN A 53 -1.19 11.48 -10.56
C GLN A 53 -2.15 10.44 -11.13
N THR A 54 -3.25 10.17 -10.43
CA THR A 54 -4.13 9.02 -10.72
C THR A 54 -5.03 9.20 -11.94
N GLY A 55 -5.43 10.44 -12.25
CA GLY A 55 -6.28 10.75 -13.41
C GLY A 55 -7.75 10.38 -13.28
N GLY A 56 -8.23 10.04 -12.07
CA GLY A 56 -9.61 9.71 -11.78
C GLY A 56 -10.33 10.75 -10.93
N GLY A 57 -11.50 10.43 -10.42
CA GLY A 57 -12.31 11.28 -9.53
C GLY A 57 -11.74 11.45 -8.11
N CYS A 58 -10.62 10.85 -7.80
CA CYS A 58 -9.92 11.00 -6.53
C CYS A 58 -9.13 12.32 -6.48
N ARG A 59 -9.00 12.93 -5.29
CA ARG A 59 -8.18 14.16 -5.09
C ARG A 59 -6.70 13.94 -5.41
N ALA A 60 -6.18 12.72 -5.38
CA ALA A 60 -4.81 12.41 -5.79
C ALA A 60 -4.48 12.87 -7.23
N THR A 61 -5.48 13.02 -8.07
CA THR A 61 -5.34 13.65 -9.40
C THR A 61 -4.84 15.11 -9.32
N ASN A 62 -5.15 15.83 -8.25
CA ASN A 62 -4.80 17.26 -8.08
C ASN A 62 -3.78 17.56 -6.97
N TYR A 63 -3.14 16.57 -6.37
CA TYR A 63 -2.07 16.81 -5.39
C TYR A 63 -0.95 17.68 -5.97
N ILE A 64 -0.63 17.48 -7.24
CA ILE A 64 0.38 18.30 -7.95
C ILE A 64 0.03 19.80 -7.93
N GLY A 65 -1.25 20.14 -8.14
CA GLY A 65 -1.72 21.53 -8.07
C GLY A 65 -1.62 22.10 -6.66
N PHE A 66 -1.92 21.31 -5.64
CA PHE A 66 -1.77 21.70 -4.24
C PHE A 66 -0.30 21.91 -3.86
N ILE A 67 0.60 21.03 -4.29
CA ILE A 67 2.04 21.17 -4.06
C ILE A 67 2.57 22.44 -4.71
N ARG A 68 2.25 22.70 -5.97
CA ARG A 68 2.67 23.93 -6.67
C ARG A 68 2.19 25.19 -5.95
N ARG A 69 0.92 25.21 -5.52
CA ARG A 69 0.37 26.32 -4.74
C ARG A 69 1.07 26.50 -3.39
N ALA A 70 1.38 25.40 -2.69
CA ALA A 70 2.09 25.44 -1.43
C ALA A 70 3.52 25.99 -1.60
N LEU A 71 4.24 25.54 -2.64
CA LEU A 71 5.57 26.05 -2.99
C LEU A 71 5.55 27.54 -3.31
N THR A 72 4.61 28.00 -4.13
CA THR A 72 4.43 29.44 -4.45
C THR A 72 4.19 30.25 -3.17
N LYS A 73 3.31 29.76 -2.28
CA LYS A 73 3.00 30.43 -1.01
C LYS A 73 4.20 30.46 -0.05
N ALA A 74 5.10 29.49 -0.17
CA ALA A 74 6.33 29.39 0.62
C ALA A 74 7.51 30.20 0.01
N GLY A 75 7.34 30.84 -1.15
CA GLY A 75 8.39 31.59 -1.83
C GLY A 75 9.33 30.75 -2.70
N HIS A 76 8.95 29.53 -3.06
CA HIS A 76 9.75 28.61 -3.86
C HIS A 76 9.02 28.15 -5.15
N PRO A 77 8.47 29.07 -5.99
CA PRO A 77 7.71 28.71 -7.19
C PRO A 77 8.54 27.98 -8.25
N ASP A 78 9.87 28.13 -8.19
CA ASP A 78 10.80 27.62 -9.21
C ASP A 78 11.16 26.13 -9.01
N ILE A 79 10.78 25.52 -7.89
CA ILE A 79 11.01 24.07 -7.67
C ILE A 79 10.14 23.27 -8.63
N PRO A 80 10.72 22.46 -9.53
CA PRO A 80 9.96 21.66 -10.48
C PRO A 80 9.13 20.59 -9.77
N VAL A 81 7.84 20.48 -10.14
CA VAL A 81 6.96 19.39 -9.69
C VAL A 81 6.64 18.50 -10.89
N ILE A 82 7.17 17.30 -10.87
CA ILE A 82 7.10 16.31 -11.94
C ILE A 82 5.95 15.35 -11.66
N SER A 83 5.04 15.21 -12.63
CA SER A 83 3.93 14.25 -12.56
C SER A 83 4.29 12.93 -13.24
N ILE A 84 4.19 11.82 -12.50
CA ILE A 84 4.14 10.49 -13.10
C ILE A 84 2.66 10.15 -13.32
N ASN A 85 2.20 10.24 -14.56
CA ASN A 85 0.84 9.87 -14.91
C ASN A 85 0.82 9.00 -16.18
N MET A 86 -0.05 8.00 -16.17
CA MET A 86 -0.24 7.08 -17.30
C MET A 86 -1.31 7.58 -18.31
N VAL A 87 -2.01 8.67 -18.00
CA VAL A 87 -3.17 9.19 -18.75
C VAL A 87 -2.82 10.41 -19.59
N GLY A 88 -1.56 10.87 -19.52
CA GLY A 88 -1.12 12.03 -20.30
C GLY A 88 -1.68 13.38 -19.82
N LEU A 89 -2.00 13.50 -18.52
CA LEU A 89 -2.58 14.71 -17.92
C LEU A 89 -1.62 15.91 -17.98
N GLU A 90 -0.33 15.65 -17.81
CA GLU A 90 0.70 16.69 -17.86
C GLU A 90 1.93 16.24 -18.63
N LYS A 91 2.58 17.20 -19.29
CA LYS A 91 3.90 17.00 -19.90
C LYS A 91 4.97 17.53 -18.94
N ASN A 92 6.01 16.76 -18.72
CA ASN A 92 7.14 17.15 -17.87
C ASN A 92 8.36 17.45 -18.74
N PRO A 93 8.60 18.71 -19.16
CA PRO A 93 9.78 19.07 -19.94
C PRO A 93 11.06 18.67 -19.19
N GLY A 94 11.97 17.98 -19.88
CA GLY A 94 13.24 17.54 -19.26
C GLY A 94 13.19 16.22 -18.50
N PHE A 95 12.03 15.69 -18.11
CA PHE A 95 11.90 14.38 -17.48
C PHE A 95 11.38 13.33 -18.47
N LYS A 96 12.10 12.22 -18.61
CA LYS A 96 11.72 11.11 -19.49
C LYS A 96 11.66 9.81 -18.70
N LEU A 97 10.54 9.13 -18.74
CA LEU A 97 10.44 7.75 -18.29
C LEU A 97 11.15 6.84 -19.30
N THR A 98 12.39 6.48 -19.00
CA THR A 98 13.15 5.54 -19.84
C THR A 98 12.76 4.09 -19.52
N PRO A 99 12.89 3.15 -20.47
CA PRO A 99 12.64 1.72 -20.20
C PRO A 99 13.49 1.18 -19.03
N SER A 100 14.71 1.67 -18.87
CA SER A 100 15.57 1.33 -17.73
C SER A 100 14.98 1.80 -16.43
N LEU A 101 14.54 3.07 -16.33
CA LEU A 101 13.93 3.62 -15.11
C LEU A 101 12.64 2.87 -14.73
N ILE A 102 11.81 2.53 -15.74
CA ILE A 102 10.60 1.72 -15.52
C ILE A 102 10.97 0.34 -14.98
N GLN A 103 11.95 -0.33 -15.58
CA GLN A 103 12.42 -1.64 -15.12
C GLN A 103 12.92 -1.60 -13.67
N HIS A 104 13.74 -0.59 -13.32
CA HIS A 104 14.23 -0.41 -11.95
C HIS A 104 13.10 -0.19 -10.96
N GLY A 105 12.14 0.68 -11.30
CA GLY A 105 10.98 0.95 -10.47
C GLY A 105 10.12 -0.30 -10.24
N LEU A 106 9.84 -1.07 -11.29
CA LEU A 106 9.04 -2.30 -11.18
C LEU A 106 9.74 -3.37 -10.35
N TYR A 107 11.05 -3.56 -10.54
CA TYR A 107 11.79 -4.55 -9.73
C TYR A 107 11.90 -4.11 -8.27
N ALA A 108 12.10 -2.82 -8.01
CA ALA A 108 12.10 -2.29 -6.64
C ALA A 108 10.76 -2.49 -5.95
N LEU A 109 9.66 -2.25 -6.66
CA LEU A 109 8.29 -2.46 -6.15
C LEU A 109 8.06 -3.93 -5.77
N GLU A 110 8.35 -4.85 -6.67
CA GLU A 110 8.21 -6.29 -6.42
C GLU A 110 9.07 -6.79 -5.25
N PHE A 111 10.31 -6.30 -5.14
CA PHE A 111 11.14 -6.62 -3.98
C PHE A 111 10.54 -6.06 -2.68
N GLY A 112 9.94 -4.86 -2.73
CA GLY A 112 9.24 -4.26 -1.60
C GLY A 112 8.08 -5.12 -1.12
N ASP A 113 7.24 -5.58 -2.03
CA ASP A 113 6.10 -6.45 -1.73
C ASP A 113 6.57 -7.81 -1.15
N ILE A 114 7.60 -8.42 -1.74
CA ILE A 114 8.19 -9.67 -1.21
C ILE A 114 8.74 -9.46 0.20
N PHE A 115 9.47 -8.36 0.46
CA PHE A 115 10.00 -8.07 1.79
C PHE A 115 8.89 -7.87 2.83
N MET A 116 7.89 -7.08 2.50
CA MET A 116 6.76 -6.81 3.38
C MET A 116 6.03 -8.11 3.74
N ARG A 117 5.69 -8.91 2.74
CA ARG A 117 5.00 -10.20 2.91
C ARG A 117 5.82 -11.18 3.77
N CYS A 118 7.10 -11.34 3.46
CA CYS A 118 7.96 -12.28 4.19
C CYS A 118 8.27 -11.79 5.61
N LEU A 119 8.59 -10.51 5.77
CA LEU A 119 8.96 -9.95 7.07
C LEU A 119 7.81 -9.99 8.07
N TYR A 120 6.62 -9.51 7.67
CA TYR A 120 5.46 -9.44 8.56
C TYR A 120 4.92 -10.82 8.92
N ARG A 121 5.13 -11.81 8.06
CA ARG A 121 4.79 -13.20 8.34
C ARG A 121 5.75 -13.88 9.33
N VAL A 122 7.05 -13.60 9.25
CA VAL A 122 8.07 -14.32 10.02
C VAL A 122 8.37 -13.63 11.36
N ARG A 123 8.45 -12.30 11.37
CA ARG A 123 8.88 -11.50 12.53
C ARG A 123 8.09 -11.80 13.81
N PRO A 124 6.75 -11.95 13.80
CA PRO A 124 6.00 -12.25 15.02
C PRO A 124 6.28 -13.63 15.62
N TYR A 125 6.86 -14.54 14.84
CA TYR A 125 7.10 -15.94 15.21
C TYR A 125 8.58 -16.32 15.35
N GLU A 126 9.51 -15.39 15.12
CA GLU A 126 10.95 -15.69 15.15
C GLU A 126 11.41 -16.25 16.51
N LYS A 127 12.19 -17.36 16.49
CA LYS A 127 12.76 -17.95 17.72
C LYS A 127 13.90 -17.11 18.28
N VAL A 128 14.62 -16.40 17.41
CA VAL A 128 15.73 -15.52 17.79
C VAL A 128 15.28 -14.08 17.52
N PRO A 129 14.98 -13.28 18.55
CA PRO A 129 14.50 -11.92 18.39
C PRO A 129 15.43 -11.08 17.51
N GLY A 130 14.86 -10.40 16.51
CA GLY A 130 15.58 -9.54 15.58
C GLY A 130 16.19 -10.27 14.36
N SER A 131 16.08 -11.61 14.28
CA SER A 131 16.64 -12.36 13.16
C SER A 131 15.97 -12.04 11.83
N ALA A 132 14.66 -11.81 11.81
CA ALA A 132 13.90 -11.44 10.62
C ALA A 132 14.31 -10.03 10.13
N ASN A 133 14.44 -9.08 11.05
CA ASN A 133 14.90 -7.72 10.72
C ASN A 133 16.36 -7.72 10.22
N ALA A 134 17.25 -8.51 10.82
CA ALA A 134 18.64 -8.64 10.38
C ALA A 134 18.72 -9.23 8.96
N LEU A 135 17.90 -10.25 8.66
CA LEU A 135 17.82 -10.84 7.33
C LEU A 135 17.26 -9.82 6.31
N HIS A 136 16.22 -9.08 6.67
CA HIS A 136 15.67 -8.00 5.84
C HIS A 136 16.73 -6.96 5.51
N GLU A 137 17.48 -6.42 6.49
CA GLU A 137 18.53 -5.43 6.25
C GLU A 137 19.66 -5.96 5.36
N LYS A 138 20.03 -7.23 5.52
CA LYS A 138 21.01 -7.90 4.66
C LYS A 138 20.54 -7.95 3.20
N TRP A 139 19.29 -8.33 2.96
CA TRP A 139 18.74 -8.41 1.62
C TRP A 139 18.43 -7.03 1.04
N LYS A 140 17.93 -6.10 1.84
CA LYS A 140 17.69 -4.70 1.44
C LYS A 140 18.96 -4.07 0.84
N LYS A 141 20.11 -4.21 1.49
CA LYS A 141 21.40 -3.73 0.96
C LYS A 141 21.69 -4.34 -0.41
N ARG A 142 21.55 -5.68 -0.57
CA ARG A 142 21.80 -6.37 -1.84
C ARG A 142 20.85 -5.94 -2.96
N VAL A 143 19.58 -5.68 -2.61
CA VAL A 143 18.58 -5.20 -3.57
C VAL A 143 18.89 -3.77 -3.99
N ILE A 144 19.24 -2.89 -3.06
CA ILE A 144 19.66 -1.52 -3.36
C ILE A 144 20.88 -1.52 -4.29
N ASP A 145 21.91 -2.32 -3.99
CA ASP A 145 23.08 -2.46 -4.84
C ASP A 145 22.74 -3.00 -6.24
N PHE A 146 21.79 -3.95 -6.32
CA PHE A 146 21.34 -4.50 -7.59
C PHE A 146 20.56 -3.47 -8.41
N VAL A 147 19.59 -2.78 -7.81
CA VAL A 147 18.72 -1.83 -8.49
C VAL A 147 19.45 -0.52 -8.80
N GLY A 148 20.41 -0.08 -7.94
CA GLY A 148 21.08 1.21 -8.07
C GLY A 148 22.25 1.25 -9.04
N ASN A 149 22.89 0.11 -9.31
CA ASN A 149 24.24 0.10 -9.93
C ASN A 149 24.30 -0.28 -11.42
N THR A 150 23.19 -0.55 -12.09
CA THR A 150 23.22 -1.02 -13.50
C THR A 150 22.28 -0.24 -14.40
N LYS A 151 22.70 0.01 -15.67
CA LYS A 151 21.85 0.68 -16.66
C LYS A 151 20.68 -0.20 -17.12
N ILE A 152 20.88 -1.52 -17.20
CA ILE A 152 19.86 -2.52 -17.54
C ILE A 152 20.03 -3.69 -16.57
N LEU A 153 18.95 -4.02 -15.86
CA LEU A 153 18.94 -5.08 -14.85
C LEU A 153 18.76 -6.45 -15.50
N SER A 154 19.57 -7.42 -15.04
CA SER A 154 19.42 -8.81 -15.47
C SER A 154 18.15 -9.42 -14.89
N HIS A 155 17.17 -9.77 -15.74
CA HIS A 155 15.95 -10.47 -15.34
C HIS A 155 16.25 -11.84 -14.70
N ARG A 156 17.26 -12.56 -15.20
CA ARG A 156 17.70 -13.84 -14.58
C ARG A 156 18.18 -13.65 -13.14
N LYS A 157 18.94 -12.56 -12.88
CA LYS A 157 19.42 -12.23 -11.53
C LYS A 157 18.26 -11.82 -10.62
N TYR A 158 17.36 -10.98 -11.13
CA TYR A 158 16.12 -10.58 -10.43
C TYR A 158 15.33 -11.80 -9.97
N ARG A 159 14.94 -12.70 -10.88
CA ARG A 159 14.20 -13.93 -10.58
C ARG A 159 14.91 -14.81 -9.51
N LYS A 160 16.25 -14.94 -9.63
CA LYS A 160 17.04 -15.68 -8.64
C LYS A 160 16.96 -15.03 -7.26
N MET A 161 17.05 -13.70 -7.20
CA MET A 161 16.98 -12.95 -5.93
C MET A 161 15.59 -13.09 -5.29
N CYS A 162 14.50 -12.94 -6.03
CA CYS A 162 13.13 -13.13 -5.51
C CYS A 162 12.98 -14.51 -4.83
N ARG A 163 13.35 -15.58 -5.54
CA ARG A 163 13.29 -16.94 -4.97
C ARG A 163 14.19 -17.11 -3.75
N GLN A 164 15.38 -16.52 -3.77
CA GLN A 164 16.32 -16.66 -2.66
C GLN A 164 15.84 -15.91 -1.40
N ILE A 165 15.27 -14.71 -1.56
CA ILE A 165 14.69 -13.94 -0.45
C ILE A 165 13.60 -14.79 0.23
N ILE A 166 12.64 -15.30 -0.54
CA ILE A 166 11.54 -16.10 -0.01
C ILE A 166 12.06 -17.33 0.75
N ARG A 167 13.01 -18.07 0.16
CA ARG A 167 13.61 -19.24 0.81
C ARG A 167 14.37 -18.91 2.09
N ASP A 168 15.13 -17.82 2.09
CA ASP A 168 15.90 -17.43 3.26
C ASP A 168 14.97 -17.06 4.42
N PHE A 169 13.84 -16.38 4.16
CA PHE A 169 12.81 -16.12 5.17
C PHE A 169 12.05 -17.37 5.60
N ASP A 170 11.69 -18.27 4.67
CA ASP A 170 10.98 -19.52 4.93
C ASP A 170 11.80 -20.49 5.81
N ASN A 171 13.13 -20.36 5.77
CA ASN A 171 14.05 -21.18 6.56
C ASN A 171 14.42 -20.56 7.92
N LEU A 172 13.93 -19.35 8.25
CA LEU A 172 14.15 -18.80 9.57
C LEU A 172 13.45 -19.65 10.65
N PRO A 173 14.13 -19.95 11.77
CA PRO A 173 13.51 -20.69 12.86
C PRO A 173 12.32 -19.91 13.45
N MET A 174 11.13 -20.51 13.38
CA MET A 174 9.89 -19.96 13.92
C MET A 174 9.36 -20.80 15.09
N THR A 175 8.59 -20.15 15.96
CA THR A 175 7.83 -20.82 17.01
C THR A 175 6.55 -21.41 16.42
N ASP A 176 5.99 -22.43 17.10
CA ASP A 176 4.70 -23.04 16.73
C ASP A 176 3.50 -22.31 17.36
N GLU A 177 3.74 -21.16 17.99
CA GLU A 177 2.68 -20.33 18.58
C GLU A 177 1.68 -19.89 17.51
N LYS A 178 0.39 -19.99 17.81
CA LYS A 178 -0.66 -19.46 16.93
C LYS A 178 -1.03 -18.05 17.38
N LYS A 179 -0.96 -17.09 16.46
CA LYS A 179 -1.35 -15.71 16.68
C LYS A 179 -2.56 -15.36 15.82
N PRO A 180 -3.45 -14.45 16.28
CA PRO A 180 -4.51 -13.96 15.42
C PRO A 180 -3.91 -13.21 14.23
N ARG A 181 -4.33 -13.56 13.02
CA ARG A 181 -3.94 -12.88 11.79
C ARG A 181 -4.86 -11.70 11.55
N VAL A 182 -4.29 -10.53 11.32
CA VAL A 182 -5.02 -9.26 11.14
C VAL A 182 -4.65 -8.65 9.80
N GLY A 183 -5.61 -8.61 8.88
CA GLY A 183 -5.48 -7.91 7.61
C GLY A 183 -5.46 -6.38 7.82
N VAL A 184 -4.58 -5.69 7.12
CA VAL A 184 -4.55 -4.22 7.09
C VAL A 184 -4.84 -3.76 5.68
N VAL A 185 -6.02 -3.18 5.48
CA VAL A 185 -6.48 -2.62 4.21
C VAL A 185 -6.82 -1.15 4.38
N GLY A 186 -7.09 -0.45 3.31
CA GLY A 186 -7.49 0.96 3.37
C GLY A 186 -6.91 1.78 2.23
N GLU A 187 -6.88 3.08 2.42
CA GLU A 187 -6.33 4.02 1.45
C GLU A 187 -4.82 3.79 1.29
N ILE A 188 -4.35 3.82 0.06
CA ILE A 188 -2.99 3.42 -0.33
C ILE A 188 -1.90 4.13 0.49
N LEU A 189 -1.94 5.46 0.60
CA LEU A 189 -0.91 6.18 1.36
C LEU A 189 -0.96 5.79 2.84
N VAL A 190 -2.15 5.79 3.43
CA VAL A 190 -2.31 5.48 4.87
C VAL A 190 -1.96 4.02 5.15
N LYS A 191 -2.29 3.10 4.25
CA LYS A 191 -1.93 1.68 4.39
C LYS A 191 -0.41 1.45 4.42
N PHE A 192 0.33 2.11 3.52
CA PHE A 192 1.77 1.84 3.32
C PHE A 192 2.71 2.83 4.01
N LEU A 193 2.22 3.94 4.56
CA LEU A 193 3.04 4.92 5.27
C LEU A 193 2.85 4.79 6.78
N PRO A 194 3.81 4.19 7.53
CA PRO A 194 3.67 3.97 8.97
C PRO A 194 3.37 5.25 9.76
N ALA A 195 3.98 6.38 9.40
CA ALA A 195 3.72 7.67 10.04
C ALA A 195 2.29 8.18 9.83
N ALA A 196 1.58 7.75 8.78
CA ALA A 196 0.19 8.14 8.52
C ALA A 196 -0.84 7.23 9.21
N ASN A 197 -0.43 6.05 9.67
CA ASN A 197 -1.30 5.06 10.30
C ASN A 197 -0.90 4.72 11.75
N ASN A 198 -0.10 5.57 12.39
CA ASN A 198 0.39 5.39 13.75
C ASN A 198 1.08 4.04 13.97
N TYR A 199 1.90 3.62 12.98
CA TYR A 199 2.67 2.36 13.01
C TYR A 199 1.81 1.13 13.31
N ILE A 200 0.69 1.00 12.60
CA ILE A 200 -0.33 -0.05 12.84
C ILE A 200 0.24 -1.46 12.86
N VAL A 201 1.21 -1.78 12.01
CA VAL A 201 1.83 -3.10 11.95
C VAL A 201 2.61 -3.38 13.24
N ASP A 202 3.42 -2.44 13.69
CA ASP A 202 4.20 -2.58 14.93
C ASP A 202 3.25 -2.66 16.14
N LEU A 203 2.15 -1.91 16.13
CA LEU A 203 1.11 -2.01 17.15
C LEU A 203 0.49 -3.41 17.19
N LEU A 204 0.07 -3.95 16.04
CA LEU A 204 -0.54 -5.28 15.97
C LEU A 204 0.42 -6.37 16.48
N GLU A 205 1.70 -6.30 16.09
CA GLU A 205 2.71 -7.25 16.52
C GLU A 205 3.00 -7.11 18.03
N SER A 206 3.08 -5.90 18.56
CA SER A 206 3.28 -5.66 20.00
C SER A 206 2.12 -6.18 20.87
N GLU A 207 0.91 -6.22 20.32
CA GLU A 207 -0.28 -6.81 20.95
C GLU A 207 -0.43 -8.32 20.67
N GLY A 208 0.58 -8.97 20.10
CA GLY A 208 0.66 -10.41 19.89
C GLY A 208 -0.12 -10.93 18.68
N ALA A 209 -0.33 -10.12 17.66
CA ALA A 209 -0.96 -10.50 16.40
C ALA A 209 0.06 -10.61 15.24
N GLU A 210 -0.34 -11.26 14.14
CA GLU A 210 0.35 -11.22 12.85
C GLU A 210 -0.35 -10.20 11.95
N ALA A 211 0.37 -9.22 11.44
CA ALA A 211 -0.15 -8.30 10.44
C ALA A 211 -0.04 -8.88 9.02
N VAL A 212 -1.13 -8.81 8.25
CA VAL A 212 -1.18 -9.23 6.84
C VAL A 212 -1.54 -8.04 5.99
N VAL A 213 -0.60 -7.55 5.19
CA VAL A 213 -0.78 -6.37 4.34
C VAL A 213 -0.75 -6.80 2.88
N PRO A 214 -1.81 -6.56 2.09
CA PRO A 214 -1.83 -6.85 0.65
C PRO A 214 -0.78 -6.04 -0.11
N ASP A 215 -0.30 -6.60 -1.23
CA ASP A 215 0.80 -6.05 -2.03
C ASP A 215 0.44 -4.72 -2.72
N LEU A 216 1.42 -3.84 -2.88
CA LEU A 216 1.22 -2.57 -3.61
C LEU A 216 1.09 -2.81 -5.14
N THR A 217 1.73 -3.83 -5.67
CA THR A 217 1.61 -4.23 -7.07
C THR A 217 0.17 -4.56 -7.46
N ASP A 218 -0.63 -5.12 -6.56
CA ASP A 218 -2.04 -5.43 -6.81
C ASP A 218 -2.87 -4.16 -7.10
N PHE A 219 -2.52 -3.02 -6.50
CA PHE A 219 -3.15 -1.74 -6.84
C PHE A 219 -2.82 -1.29 -8.27
N LEU A 220 -1.61 -1.51 -8.77
CA LEU A 220 -1.28 -1.22 -10.18
C LEU A 220 -2.05 -2.13 -11.13
N LEU A 221 -2.19 -3.40 -10.78
CA LEU A 221 -3.01 -4.37 -11.53
C LEU A 221 -4.48 -3.96 -11.55
N TYR A 222 -5.02 -3.50 -10.42
CA TYR A 222 -6.37 -2.94 -10.33
C TYR A 222 -6.54 -1.76 -11.29
N CYS A 223 -5.60 -0.81 -11.31
CA CYS A 223 -5.67 0.34 -12.22
C CYS A 223 -5.73 -0.10 -13.71
N CYS A 224 -4.97 -1.12 -14.07
CA CYS A 224 -5.02 -1.71 -15.42
C CYS A 224 -6.34 -2.46 -15.66
N TYR A 225 -6.82 -3.24 -14.70
CA TYR A 225 -8.03 -4.06 -14.82
C TYR A 225 -9.29 -3.22 -15.01
N ASN A 226 -9.35 -2.03 -14.41
CA ASN A 226 -10.46 -1.08 -14.56
C ASN A 226 -10.77 -0.71 -16.02
N GLN A 227 -9.82 -0.86 -16.94
CA GLN A 227 -10.06 -0.60 -18.36
C GLN A 227 -10.98 -1.65 -19.00
N ASN A 228 -11.15 -2.82 -18.41
CA ASN A 228 -12.11 -3.82 -18.87
C ASN A 228 -13.55 -3.29 -18.71
N PHE A 229 -13.91 -2.88 -17.49
CA PHE A 229 -15.23 -2.31 -17.21
C PHE A 229 -15.48 -1.03 -18.02
N LYS A 230 -14.45 -0.15 -18.11
CA LYS A 230 -14.57 1.08 -18.92
C LYS A 230 -14.84 0.80 -20.40
N ALA A 231 -14.22 -0.23 -20.97
CA ALA A 231 -14.44 -0.60 -22.36
C ALA A 231 -15.81 -1.26 -22.57
N ASP A 232 -16.26 -2.04 -21.60
CA ASP A 232 -17.51 -2.79 -21.72
C ASP A 232 -18.76 -1.92 -21.45
N TYR A 233 -18.64 -0.89 -20.58
CA TYR A 233 -19.78 -0.11 -20.10
C TYR A 233 -19.66 1.40 -20.25
N LEU A 234 -18.45 1.96 -20.37
CA LEU A 234 -18.20 3.41 -20.33
C LEU A 234 -17.57 3.96 -21.63
N GLY A 235 -17.61 3.20 -22.71
CA GLY A 235 -17.18 3.67 -24.05
C GLY A 235 -15.66 3.81 -24.22
N ALA A 236 -14.84 3.22 -23.35
CA ALA A 236 -13.40 3.17 -23.60
C ALA A 236 -13.07 2.26 -24.79
N THR A 237 -11.97 2.52 -25.48
CA THR A 237 -11.64 1.81 -26.72
C THR A 237 -11.18 0.36 -26.46
N ALA A 238 -11.51 -0.55 -27.37
CA ALA A 238 -11.02 -1.92 -27.34
C ALA A 238 -9.48 -2.00 -27.38
N LYS A 239 -8.81 -1.01 -28.00
CA LYS A 239 -7.35 -0.88 -27.99
C LYS A 239 -6.82 -0.64 -26.57
N SER A 240 -7.45 0.26 -25.81
CA SER A 240 -7.09 0.51 -24.41
C SER A 240 -7.24 -0.75 -23.56
N LYS A 241 -8.36 -1.47 -23.69
CA LYS A 241 -8.61 -2.76 -23.03
C LYS A 241 -7.48 -3.78 -23.32
N ARG A 242 -7.11 -3.94 -24.60
CA ARG A 242 -6.04 -4.87 -25.02
C ARG A 242 -4.68 -4.50 -24.44
N ILE A 243 -4.31 -3.21 -24.46
CA ILE A 243 -3.03 -2.73 -23.92
C ILE A 243 -2.98 -3.00 -22.41
N ASN A 244 -4.02 -2.68 -21.67
CA ASN A 244 -4.04 -2.88 -20.22
C ASN A 244 -4.04 -4.37 -19.83
N ASN A 245 -4.74 -5.23 -20.58
CA ASN A 245 -4.65 -6.69 -20.38
C ASN A 245 -3.26 -7.24 -20.70
N MET A 246 -2.55 -6.65 -21.66
CA MET A 246 -1.14 -6.99 -21.92
C MET A 246 -0.23 -6.55 -20.78
N LEU A 247 -0.47 -5.37 -20.19
CA LEU A 247 0.25 -4.92 -19.00
C LEU A 247 -0.02 -5.84 -17.80
N ILE A 248 -1.26 -6.25 -17.56
CA ILE A 248 -1.58 -7.23 -16.52
C ILE A 248 -0.78 -8.53 -16.72
N ARG A 249 -0.76 -9.08 -17.95
CA ARG A 249 0.04 -10.28 -18.25
C ARG A 249 1.54 -10.07 -18.02
N PHE A 250 2.04 -8.87 -18.31
CA PHE A 250 3.43 -8.52 -18.07
C PHE A 250 3.77 -8.47 -16.57
N PHE A 251 2.92 -7.84 -15.75
CA PHE A 251 3.09 -7.83 -14.29
C PHE A 251 2.99 -9.26 -13.72
N GLU A 252 2.01 -10.06 -14.18
CA GLU A 252 1.87 -11.44 -13.76
C GLU A 252 3.07 -12.31 -14.14
N TRP A 253 3.66 -12.07 -15.31
CA TRP A 253 4.91 -12.71 -15.73
C TRP A 253 6.08 -12.26 -14.86
N LEU A 254 6.15 -10.98 -14.48
CA LEU A 254 7.22 -10.43 -13.65
C LEU A 254 7.23 -11.09 -12.26
N ARG A 255 6.07 -11.22 -11.63
CA ARG A 255 5.94 -11.78 -10.28
C ARG A 255 5.77 -13.31 -10.22
N LYS A 256 5.74 -13.96 -11.40
CA LYS A 256 5.52 -15.41 -11.48
C LYS A 256 6.51 -16.22 -10.63
N ASP A 257 7.81 -15.91 -10.69
CA ASP A 257 8.81 -16.66 -9.93
C ASP A 257 8.67 -16.49 -8.42
N ALA A 258 8.28 -15.31 -7.95
CA ALA A 258 7.98 -15.06 -6.54
C ALA A 258 6.73 -15.86 -6.13
N ARG A 259 5.65 -15.79 -6.91
CA ARG A 259 4.41 -16.54 -6.65
C ARG A 259 4.66 -18.05 -6.60
N ASP A 260 5.38 -18.59 -7.59
CA ASP A 260 5.70 -20.02 -7.66
C ASP A 260 6.56 -20.48 -6.46
N GLU A 261 7.40 -19.60 -5.92
CA GLU A 261 8.22 -19.89 -4.75
C GLU A 261 7.42 -19.78 -3.45
N LEU A 262 6.56 -18.76 -3.32
CA LEU A 262 5.61 -18.63 -2.21
C LEU A 262 4.68 -19.84 -2.12
N ALA A 263 4.18 -20.34 -3.26
CA ALA A 263 3.33 -21.54 -3.30
C ALA A 263 4.02 -22.83 -2.83
N LYS A 264 5.37 -22.87 -2.80
CA LYS A 264 6.15 -24.01 -2.30
C LYS A 264 6.55 -23.85 -0.83
N SER A 265 6.37 -22.66 -0.29
CA SER A 265 6.74 -22.33 1.09
C SER A 265 5.84 -23.07 2.08
N LYS A 266 6.36 -23.27 3.27
CA LYS A 266 5.60 -23.80 4.42
C LYS A 266 4.81 -22.71 5.14
N HIS A 267 5.20 -21.45 4.97
CA HIS A 267 4.74 -20.35 5.80
C HIS A 267 4.04 -19.23 5.00
N PHE A 268 4.27 -19.14 3.69
CA PHE A 268 3.74 -18.08 2.84
C PHE A 268 2.65 -18.59 1.90
N GLU A 269 1.72 -17.72 1.60
CA GLU A 269 0.68 -17.95 0.62
C GLU A 269 1.02 -17.22 -0.70
N PRO A 270 0.69 -17.80 -1.87
CA PRO A 270 0.90 -17.13 -3.15
C PRO A 270 0.00 -15.90 -3.27
N THR A 271 0.43 -14.93 -4.08
CA THR A 271 -0.40 -13.75 -4.41
C THR A 271 -1.57 -14.14 -5.30
N ALA A 272 -2.75 -13.57 -5.06
CA ALA A 272 -3.93 -13.77 -5.89
C ALA A 272 -3.80 -13.10 -7.28
N TYR A 273 -4.60 -13.53 -8.23
CA TYR A 273 -4.74 -12.82 -9.49
C TYR A 273 -5.78 -11.72 -9.38
N ILE A 274 -5.55 -10.59 -10.06
CA ILE A 274 -6.49 -9.45 -10.01
C ILE A 274 -7.89 -9.81 -10.50
N GLN A 275 -8.00 -10.80 -11.41
CA GLN A 275 -9.29 -11.31 -11.89
C GLN A 275 -10.07 -12.02 -10.77
N ASP A 276 -9.39 -12.72 -9.88
CA ASP A 276 -10.01 -13.43 -8.76
C ASP A 276 -10.50 -12.42 -7.72
N LEU A 277 -9.70 -11.38 -7.41
CA LEU A 277 -10.12 -10.29 -6.55
C LEU A 277 -11.36 -9.57 -7.11
N ALA A 278 -11.37 -9.28 -8.42
CA ALA A 278 -12.52 -8.65 -9.08
C ALA A 278 -13.77 -9.49 -8.97
N LYS A 279 -13.65 -10.80 -9.23
CA LYS A 279 -14.77 -11.75 -9.15
C LYS A 279 -15.31 -11.85 -7.72
N GLN A 280 -14.44 -11.86 -6.71
CA GLN A 280 -14.86 -11.84 -5.30
C GLN A 280 -15.57 -10.53 -4.95
N ALA A 281 -15.00 -9.38 -5.34
CA ALA A 281 -15.58 -8.07 -5.05
C ALA A 281 -16.98 -7.88 -5.65
N GLU A 282 -17.25 -8.42 -6.86
CA GLU A 282 -18.52 -8.25 -7.58
C GLU A 282 -19.74 -8.80 -6.84
N HIS A 283 -19.56 -9.70 -5.88
CA HIS A 283 -20.67 -10.17 -5.00
C HIS A 283 -21.15 -9.09 -4.04
N ILE A 284 -20.26 -8.18 -3.63
CA ILE A 284 -20.57 -7.12 -2.65
C ILE A 284 -20.73 -5.76 -3.33
N VAL A 285 -19.84 -5.44 -4.28
CA VAL A 285 -19.76 -4.12 -4.91
C VAL A 285 -19.40 -4.25 -6.38
N SER A 286 -20.08 -3.48 -7.23
CA SER A 286 -19.78 -3.47 -8.65
C SER A 286 -18.36 -2.99 -8.95
N CYS A 287 -17.66 -3.64 -9.89
CA CYS A 287 -16.39 -3.18 -10.46
C CYS A 287 -16.48 -1.82 -11.16
N GLY A 288 -17.67 -1.23 -11.28
CA GLY A 288 -17.88 0.17 -11.68
C GLY A 288 -17.43 1.19 -10.64
N ASN A 289 -17.25 0.81 -9.38
CA ASN A 289 -16.71 1.67 -8.31
C ASN A 289 -15.19 1.76 -8.46
N GLN A 290 -14.69 2.65 -9.31
CA GLN A 290 -13.28 2.75 -9.74
C GLN A 290 -12.54 3.99 -9.24
N THR A 291 -13.14 4.79 -8.35
CA THR A 291 -12.52 5.99 -7.81
C THR A 291 -11.61 5.63 -6.63
N GLY A 292 -10.37 6.12 -6.65
CA GLY A 292 -9.35 5.73 -5.66
C GLY A 292 -9.09 4.22 -5.72
N GLU A 293 -9.12 3.55 -4.58
CA GLU A 293 -8.99 2.10 -4.46
C GLU A 293 -10.23 1.35 -5.00
N GLY A 294 -11.38 2.01 -4.98
CA GLY A 294 -12.61 1.49 -5.56
C GLY A 294 -12.95 0.08 -5.07
N TRP A 295 -13.51 -0.76 -5.94
CA TRP A 295 -13.89 -2.15 -5.67
C TRP A 295 -12.72 -3.01 -5.15
N PHE A 296 -11.49 -2.62 -5.46
CA PHE A 296 -10.29 -3.34 -5.07
C PHE A 296 -10.16 -3.44 -3.55
N LEU A 297 -10.48 -2.37 -2.81
CA LEU A 297 -10.45 -2.39 -1.34
C LEU A 297 -11.42 -3.43 -0.75
N THR A 298 -12.62 -3.57 -1.33
CA THR A 298 -13.55 -4.64 -0.97
C THR A 298 -12.97 -6.01 -1.31
N GLY A 299 -12.38 -6.15 -2.50
CA GLY A 299 -11.72 -7.39 -2.96
C GLY A 299 -10.58 -7.81 -2.03
N GLU A 300 -9.74 -6.88 -1.58
CA GLU A 300 -8.68 -7.16 -0.59
C GLU A 300 -9.24 -7.73 0.72
N MET A 301 -10.34 -7.17 1.23
CA MET A 301 -10.97 -7.70 2.45
C MET A 301 -11.47 -9.13 2.27
N LEU A 302 -12.11 -9.43 1.15
CA LEU A 302 -12.63 -10.77 0.84
C LEU A 302 -11.51 -11.79 0.64
N GLU A 303 -10.44 -11.40 -0.04
CA GLU A 303 -9.25 -12.24 -0.23
C GLU A 303 -8.59 -12.57 1.10
N LEU A 304 -8.43 -11.58 1.99
CA LEU A 304 -7.89 -11.81 3.34
C LEU A 304 -8.75 -12.79 4.14
N ILE A 305 -10.08 -12.67 4.05
CA ILE A 305 -11.00 -13.62 4.69
C ILE A 305 -10.82 -15.02 4.12
N ALA A 306 -10.72 -15.16 2.80
CA ALA A 306 -10.49 -16.44 2.12
C ALA A 306 -9.15 -17.08 2.52
N GLN A 307 -8.12 -16.27 2.80
CA GLN A 307 -6.81 -16.70 3.30
C GLN A 307 -6.78 -16.93 4.83
N GLY A 308 -7.93 -16.86 5.51
CA GLY A 308 -8.04 -17.08 6.96
C GLY A 308 -7.65 -15.88 7.84
N ALA A 309 -7.34 -14.72 7.27
CA ALA A 309 -7.17 -13.47 8.01
C ALA A 309 -8.52 -12.77 8.18
N THR A 310 -9.40 -13.35 9.00
CA THR A 310 -10.76 -12.89 9.20
C THR A 310 -10.87 -11.64 10.08
N ASN A 311 -9.81 -11.25 10.77
CA ASN A 311 -9.73 -9.99 11.51
C ASN A 311 -9.13 -8.92 10.59
N ILE A 312 -9.80 -7.78 10.41
CA ILE A 312 -9.37 -6.77 9.44
C ILE A 312 -9.47 -5.37 10.05
N VAL A 313 -8.38 -4.62 9.93
CA VAL A 313 -8.35 -3.17 10.14
C VAL A 313 -8.46 -2.49 8.79
N CYS A 314 -9.52 -1.72 8.59
CA CYS A 314 -9.66 -0.84 7.44
C CYS A 314 -9.19 0.57 7.83
N ALA A 315 -8.03 0.98 7.34
CA ALA A 315 -7.46 2.31 7.57
C ALA A 315 -8.21 3.35 6.74
N GLN A 316 -9.06 4.12 7.43
CA GLN A 316 -10.03 5.04 6.87
C GLN A 316 -9.55 6.49 7.03
N PRO A 317 -9.00 7.16 6.03
CA PRO A 317 -8.62 8.56 6.19
C PRO A 317 -9.82 9.50 6.13
N PHE A 318 -9.76 10.57 6.91
CA PHE A 318 -10.73 11.66 6.85
C PHE A 318 -10.91 12.17 5.41
N ALA A 319 -12.15 12.42 5.03
CA ALA A 319 -12.57 12.93 3.71
C ALA A 319 -12.11 12.10 2.49
N CYS A 320 -11.77 10.82 2.70
CA CYS A 320 -11.52 9.89 1.60
C CYS A 320 -12.84 9.22 1.19
N LEU A 321 -13.54 9.83 0.24
CA LEU A 321 -14.85 9.36 -0.22
C LEU A 321 -14.85 7.89 -0.69
N PRO A 322 -13.90 7.42 -1.54
CA PRO A 322 -13.89 6.03 -1.96
C PRO A 322 -13.83 5.05 -0.79
N ASN A 323 -12.99 5.31 0.20
CA ASN A 323 -12.87 4.46 1.38
C ASN A 323 -14.16 4.42 2.22
N HIS A 324 -14.89 5.54 2.34
CA HIS A 324 -16.18 5.54 3.03
C HIS A 324 -17.20 4.64 2.33
N ILE A 325 -17.18 4.58 1.00
CA ILE A 325 -18.16 3.80 0.21
C ILE A 325 -17.75 2.31 0.18
N VAL A 326 -16.56 2.01 -0.36
CA VAL A 326 -16.14 0.63 -0.66
C VAL A 326 -15.29 -0.02 0.44
N GLY A 327 -14.92 0.75 1.48
CA GLY A 327 -14.28 0.25 2.68
C GLY A 327 -15.29 0.14 3.83
N LYS A 328 -15.64 1.26 4.46
CA LYS A 328 -16.53 1.29 5.62
C LYS A 328 -17.97 0.91 5.27
N GLY A 329 -18.48 1.36 4.13
CA GLY A 329 -19.87 1.15 3.72
C GLY A 329 -20.25 -0.30 3.46
N VAL A 330 -19.29 -1.15 3.05
CA VAL A 330 -19.54 -2.56 2.73
C VAL A 330 -19.37 -3.51 3.92
N ILE A 331 -18.86 -3.04 5.06
CA ILE A 331 -18.55 -3.89 6.23
C ILE A 331 -19.77 -4.68 6.71
N LYS A 332 -20.95 -4.07 6.70
CA LYS A 332 -22.19 -4.74 7.13
C LYS A 332 -22.51 -5.92 6.23
N GLU A 333 -22.39 -5.75 4.92
CA GLU A 333 -22.68 -6.81 3.96
C GLU A 333 -21.63 -7.93 4.02
N ILE A 334 -20.35 -7.58 4.11
CA ILE A 334 -19.30 -8.59 4.31
C ILE A 334 -19.55 -9.42 5.57
N ARG A 335 -19.96 -8.80 6.69
CA ARG A 335 -20.28 -9.55 7.91
C ARG A 335 -21.53 -10.40 7.79
N HIS A 336 -22.48 -10.01 6.94
CA HIS A 336 -23.66 -10.82 6.65
C HIS A 336 -23.29 -12.09 5.89
N GLU A 337 -22.44 -11.97 4.86
CA GLU A 337 -21.96 -13.13 4.08
C GLU A 337 -20.92 -13.96 4.85
N TYR A 338 -20.09 -13.30 5.64
CA TYR A 338 -19.00 -13.92 6.41
C TYR A 338 -19.14 -13.62 7.91
N PRO A 339 -20.02 -14.32 8.64
CA PRO A 339 -20.31 -14.03 10.06
C PRO A 339 -19.10 -14.11 10.99
N GLY A 340 -18.03 -14.82 10.57
CA GLY A 340 -16.76 -14.87 11.29
C GLY A 340 -15.85 -13.64 11.07
N ALA A 341 -16.20 -12.74 10.17
CA ALA A 341 -15.39 -11.57 9.85
C ALA A 341 -15.47 -10.50 10.97
N ASN A 342 -14.31 -10.19 11.54
CA ASN A 342 -14.12 -9.21 12.60
C ASN A 342 -13.43 -7.97 12.04
N ILE A 343 -14.19 -7.10 11.37
CA ILE A 343 -13.67 -5.94 10.63
C ILE A 343 -13.89 -4.67 11.43
N VAL A 344 -12.88 -3.83 11.57
CA VAL A 344 -12.98 -2.51 12.18
C VAL A 344 -12.45 -1.42 11.23
N ALA A 345 -13.24 -0.38 11.00
CA ALA A 345 -12.75 0.81 10.32
C ALA A 345 -12.13 1.75 11.36
N ILE A 346 -10.90 2.16 11.16
CA ILE A 346 -10.19 3.11 12.01
C ILE A 346 -10.07 4.42 11.26
N ASP A 347 -10.67 5.45 11.82
CA ASP A 347 -10.66 6.78 11.21
C ASP A 347 -9.35 7.51 11.55
N TYR A 348 -8.56 7.86 10.50
CA TYR A 348 -7.34 8.65 10.59
C TYR A 348 -7.65 10.09 10.17
N ASP A 349 -7.53 10.99 11.12
CA ASP A 349 -7.78 12.41 10.98
C ASP A 349 -6.69 13.18 11.75
N PRO A 350 -6.23 14.33 11.25
CA PRO A 350 -5.28 15.17 11.99
C PRO A 350 -5.69 15.53 13.41
N GLY A 351 -7.01 15.65 13.64
CA GLY A 351 -7.59 15.95 14.96
C GLY A 351 -8.07 14.71 15.72
N ALA A 352 -7.95 13.50 15.15
CA ALA A 352 -8.44 12.29 15.79
C ALA A 352 -7.58 11.92 17.00
N SER A 353 -8.26 11.48 18.06
CA SER A 353 -7.60 10.96 19.25
C SER A 353 -6.95 9.61 18.93
N GLU A 354 -5.63 9.56 19.03
CA GLU A 354 -4.86 8.32 18.91
C GLU A 354 -5.32 7.25 19.91
N VAL A 355 -5.73 7.68 21.10
CA VAL A 355 -6.28 6.79 22.14
C VAL A 355 -7.57 6.09 21.67
N ASN A 356 -8.45 6.80 20.95
CA ASN A 356 -9.67 6.20 20.41
C ASN A 356 -9.36 5.16 19.31
N GLN A 357 -8.39 5.44 18.46
CA GLN A 357 -7.93 4.49 17.44
C GLN A 357 -7.37 3.23 18.10
N LEU A 358 -6.47 3.41 19.07
CA LEU A 358 -5.88 2.32 19.84
C LEU A 358 -6.92 1.46 20.54
N ASN A 359 -7.89 2.08 21.23
CA ASN A 359 -8.96 1.36 21.94
C ASN A 359 -9.80 0.51 21.00
N ARG A 360 -10.12 1.00 19.80
CA ARG A 360 -10.89 0.25 18.79
C ARG A 360 -10.10 -0.94 18.26
N ILE A 361 -8.80 -0.77 18.02
CA ILE A 361 -7.91 -1.85 17.59
C ILE A 361 -7.79 -2.91 18.68
N LYS A 362 -7.57 -2.52 19.94
CA LYS A 362 -7.50 -3.44 21.09
C LYS A 362 -8.79 -4.21 21.32
N LEU A 363 -9.94 -3.58 21.13
CA LEU A 363 -11.24 -4.26 21.20
C LEU A 363 -11.38 -5.34 20.12
N MET A 364 -10.98 -5.02 18.89
CA MET A 364 -10.97 -5.98 17.79
C MET A 364 -10.02 -7.13 18.09
N LEU A 365 -8.81 -6.85 18.59
CA LEU A 365 -7.81 -7.87 18.95
C LEU A 365 -8.30 -8.76 20.10
N SER A 366 -8.97 -8.21 21.10
CA SER A 366 -9.59 -9.00 22.18
C SER A 366 -10.59 -10.03 21.64
N THR A 367 -11.40 -9.63 20.65
CA THR A 367 -12.31 -10.54 19.97
C THR A 367 -11.55 -11.60 19.16
N ALA A 368 -10.51 -11.20 18.44
CA ALA A 368 -9.66 -12.10 17.65
C ALA A 368 -8.99 -13.16 18.52
N GLN A 369 -8.44 -12.78 19.68
CA GLN A 369 -7.81 -13.71 20.63
C GLN A 369 -8.84 -14.68 21.23
N LYS A 370 -10.06 -14.23 21.56
CA LYS A 370 -11.13 -15.11 22.04
C LYS A 370 -11.52 -16.14 20.98
N ASN A 371 -11.65 -15.73 19.73
CA ASN A 371 -11.99 -16.63 18.63
C ASN A 371 -10.88 -17.64 18.39
N LEU A 372 -9.60 -17.25 18.42
CA LEU A 372 -8.46 -18.16 18.28
C LEU A 372 -8.45 -19.23 19.40
N LYS A 373 -8.74 -18.85 20.64
CA LYS A 373 -8.82 -19.81 21.77
C LYS A 373 -9.95 -20.82 21.58
N LYS A 374 -11.11 -20.41 21.08
CA LYS A 374 -12.24 -21.31 20.79
C LYS A 374 -11.95 -22.32 19.69
N THR A 375 -11.14 -21.95 18.71
CA THR A 375 -10.77 -22.84 17.60
C THR A 375 -9.70 -23.85 18.00
N ASN A 376 -8.94 -23.60 19.07
CA ASN A 376 -7.91 -24.49 19.60
C ASN A 376 -8.37 -25.37 20.78
N SER A 377 -9.59 -25.15 21.30
CA SER A 377 -10.27 -25.99 22.29
C SER A 377 -11.22 -26.98 21.61
#